data_5d4b233c541b7c5657e853ce22fc111c
#
_entry.id   5d4b233c541b7c5657e853ce22fc111c
#
_cell.length_a   1.000
_cell.length_b   1.000
_cell.length_c   1.000
_cell.angle_alpha   90.00
_cell.angle_beta   90.00
_cell.angle_gamma   90.00
#
_symmetry.space_group_name_H-M   'P 1'
#
loop_
_entity.id
_entity.type
_entity.pdbx_description
1 polymer ?
#
loop_
_entity_poly.entity_id
_entity_poly.type
_entity_poly.pdbx_seq_one_letter_code
_entity_poly.pdbx_strand_id
1 'polypeptide(L)'
;VRWYFRFQLSLRDIEDLLFERGVIVSYETVRRWCDKFGACFAHRVKAARRKPGTAWHLDEVFVTLRGEPYLLWRAVDQHGAELDILLQKRRDKAAAKRFFQRVLASCVEAPRKIVTDQLRSYPAAKAEIPALAHVKHVFVKARTRINNWAENSHQPTRERERRMRGFRDPERAQAFLSSFGPIRQHFALKRHLLRAALYRKQLARRFDAWHRFTEITGDPSSF
;
A
#
# COMPACT_ATOMS: atom_id res chain seq x y z
N VAL A 1 8.69 -13.21 4.51
CA VAL A 1 8.15 -11.83 4.34
C VAL A 1 7.69 -11.59 2.91
N ARG A 2 8.58 -11.72 1.90
CA ARG A 2 8.24 -11.49 0.48
C ARG A 2 7.04 -12.30 0.01
N TRP A 3 6.99 -13.60 0.25
CA TRP A 3 5.89 -14.46 -0.19
C TRP A 3 4.55 -14.02 0.39
N TYR A 4 4.53 -13.66 1.66
CA TYR A 4 3.33 -13.21 2.36
C TYR A 4 2.72 -11.94 1.75
N PHE A 5 3.56 -10.93 1.44
CA PHE A 5 3.07 -9.67 0.88
C PHE A 5 2.90 -9.67 -0.65
N ARG A 6 3.63 -10.55 -1.36
CA ARG A 6 3.57 -10.60 -2.83
C ARG A 6 2.47 -11.50 -3.35
N PHE A 7 2.29 -12.65 -2.72
CA PHE A 7 1.34 -13.69 -3.15
C PHE A 7 0.13 -13.74 -2.22
N GLN A 8 -0.92 -14.44 -2.63
CA GLN A 8 -2.12 -14.64 -1.81
C GLN A 8 -1.99 -15.85 -0.86
N LEU A 9 -0.77 -16.13 -0.39
CA LEU A 9 -0.46 -17.25 0.51
C LEU A 9 -0.86 -16.92 1.95
N SER A 10 -1.39 -17.91 2.66
CA SER A 10 -1.54 -17.84 4.11
C SER A 10 -0.18 -18.04 4.80
N LEU A 11 -0.11 -17.80 6.11
CA LEU A 11 1.11 -18.07 6.87
C LEU A 11 1.40 -19.57 6.93
N ARG A 12 0.36 -20.42 6.94
CA ARG A 12 0.49 -21.88 6.91
C ARG A 12 0.97 -22.38 5.56
N ASP A 13 0.44 -21.87 4.45
CA ASP A 13 0.99 -22.22 3.12
C ASP A 13 2.48 -21.90 3.04
N ILE A 14 2.94 -20.83 3.70
CA ILE A 14 4.36 -20.47 3.72
C ILE A 14 5.16 -21.40 4.62
N GLU A 15 4.62 -21.81 5.76
CA GLU A 15 5.19 -22.83 6.64
C GLU A 15 5.43 -24.13 5.85
N ASP A 16 4.40 -24.63 5.15
CA ASP A 16 4.49 -25.83 4.32
C ASP A 16 5.54 -25.70 3.20
N LEU A 17 5.54 -24.57 2.48
CA LEU A 17 6.52 -24.28 1.43
C LEU A 17 7.97 -24.17 1.95
N LEU A 18 8.16 -23.74 3.19
CA LEU A 18 9.47 -23.71 3.85
C LEU A 18 9.89 -25.10 4.29
N PHE A 19 8.95 -25.89 4.83
CA PHE A 19 9.20 -27.27 5.22
C PHE A 19 9.63 -28.14 4.04
N GLU A 20 8.98 -28.01 2.87
CA GLU A 20 9.41 -28.67 1.62
C GLU A 20 10.88 -28.38 1.25
N ARG A 21 11.42 -27.25 1.70
CA ARG A 21 12.80 -26.79 1.45
C ARG A 21 13.74 -27.06 2.60
N GLY A 22 13.33 -27.88 3.56
CA GLY A 22 14.13 -28.24 4.72
C GLY A 22 14.23 -27.14 5.79
N VAL A 23 13.39 -26.09 5.71
CA VAL A 23 13.37 -25.01 6.71
C VAL A 23 12.22 -25.23 7.68
N ILE A 24 12.55 -25.65 8.91
CA ILE A 24 11.58 -25.97 9.96
C ILE A 24 11.29 -24.71 10.78
N VAL A 25 10.14 -24.07 10.54
CA VAL A 25 9.65 -22.90 11.26
C VAL A 25 8.12 -22.97 11.35
N SER A 26 7.54 -22.44 12.41
CA SER A 26 6.08 -22.37 12.54
C SER A 26 5.51 -21.15 11.80
N TYR A 27 4.21 -21.21 11.42
CA TYR A 27 3.49 -20.06 10.87
C TYR A 27 3.54 -18.83 11.79
N GLU A 28 3.64 -19.05 13.10
CA GLU A 28 3.78 -17.97 14.09
C GLU A 28 5.16 -17.28 13.97
N THR A 29 6.22 -18.03 13.72
CA THR A 29 7.54 -17.46 13.41
C THR A 29 7.49 -16.63 12.12
N VAL A 30 6.83 -17.15 11.08
CA VAL A 30 6.62 -16.42 9.81
C VAL A 30 5.85 -15.12 10.06
N ARG A 31 4.82 -15.16 10.92
CA ARG A 31 4.05 -13.97 11.32
C ARG A 31 4.95 -12.93 12.00
N ARG A 32 5.73 -13.34 12.99
CA ARG A 32 6.68 -12.45 13.69
C ARG A 32 7.69 -11.81 12.74
N TRP A 33 8.19 -12.54 11.75
CA TRP A 33 9.06 -11.98 10.72
C TRP A 33 8.34 -10.94 9.85
N CYS A 34 7.08 -11.19 9.50
CA CYS A 34 6.30 -10.22 8.72
C CYS A 34 6.03 -8.94 9.53
N ASP A 35 5.71 -9.07 10.81
CA ASP A 35 5.47 -7.95 11.72
C ASP A 35 6.77 -7.14 11.95
N LYS A 36 7.88 -7.83 12.22
CA LYS A 36 9.19 -7.20 12.50
C LYS A 36 9.77 -6.49 11.28
N PHE A 37 9.80 -7.14 10.12
CA PHE A 37 10.55 -6.66 8.95
C PHE A 37 9.68 -5.99 7.89
N GLY A 38 8.36 -6.21 7.90
CA GLY A 38 7.45 -5.75 6.84
C GLY A 38 7.50 -4.24 6.64
N ALA A 39 7.40 -3.47 7.70
CA ALA A 39 7.41 -2.01 7.67
C ALA A 39 8.76 -1.45 7.17
N CYS A 40 9.89 -2.00 7.65
CA CYS A 40 11.22 -1.61 7.21
C CYS A 40 11.43 -1.87 5.71
N PHE A 41 11.06 -3.06 5.23
CA PHE A 41 11.19 -3.39 3.82
C PHE A 41 10.27 -2.55 2.93
N ALA A 42 9.04 -2.28 3.38
CA ALA A 42 8.13 -1.39 2.68
C ALA A 42 8.68 0.05 2.58
N HIS A 43 9.29 0.56 3.66
CA HIS A 43 9.95 1.86 3.68
C HIS A 43 11.11 1.91 2.67
N ARG A 44 12.04 0.95 2.69
CA ARG A 44 13.17 0.87 1.74
C ARG A 44 12.69 0.77 0.29
N VAL A 45 11.64 0.00 0.04
CA VAL A 45 11.00 -0.09 -1.29
C VAL A 45 10.43 1.28 -1.70
N LYS A 46 9.74 1.99 -0.80
CA LYS A 46 9.21 3.33 -1.08
C LYS A 46 10.34 4.33 -1.39
N ALA A 47 11.39 4.35 -0.58
CA ALA A 47 12.55 5.24 -0.76
C ALA A 47 13.28 5.03 -2.09
N ALA A 48 13.36 3.79 -2.58
CA ALA A 48 14.02 3.46 -3.84
C ALA A 48 13.12 3.64 -5.08
N ARG A 49 11.85 4.03 -4.91
CA ARG A 49 10.94 4.30 -6.02
C ARG A 49 11.32 5.58 -6.75
N ARG A 50 10.88 5.67 -8.01
CA ARG A 50 10.81 6.95 -8.72
C ARG A 50 10.01 7.95 -7.89
N LYS A 51 10.38 9.23 -7.94
CA LYS A 51 9.61 10.32 -7.31
C LYS A 51 8.12 10.17 -7.65
N PRO A 52 7.22 10.41 -6.70
CA PRO A 52 5.78 10.42 -6.94
C PRO A 52 5.42 11.35 -8.09
N GLY A 53 4.41 10.99 -8.83
CA GLY A 53 3.87 11.85 -9.86
C GLY A 53 3.17 13.08 -9.27
N THR A 54 2.92 14.07 -10.11
CA THR A 54 2.37 15.39 -9.71
C THR A 54 0.84 15.42 -9.61
N ALA A 55 0.15 14.35 -10.00
CA ALA A 55 -1.30 14.21 -9.84
C ALA A 55 -1.59 13.06 -8.87
N TRP A 56 -2.28 13.36 -7.78
CA TRP A 56 -2.67 12.39 -6.78
C TRP A 56 -4.16 12.07 -6.90
N HIS A 57 -4.49 10.80 -6.86
CA HIS A 57 -5.84 10.28 -6.87
C HIS A 57 -6.14 9.70 -5.49
N LEU A 58 -7.15 10.23 -4.83
CA LEU A 58 -7.56 9.80 -3.50
C LEU A 58 -8.95 9.18 -3.57
N ASP A 59 -9.13 8.12 -2.81
CA ASP A 59 -10.39 7.41 -2.69
C ASP A 59 -10.46 6.69 -1.34
N GLU A 60 -11.66 6.43 -0.86
CA GLU A 60 -11.88 5.63 0.33
C GLU A 60 -12.88 4.51 0.07
N VAL A 61 -12.64 3.38 0.69
CA VAL A 61 -13.48 2.19 0.59
C VAL A 61 -13.82 1.66 1.97
N PHE A 62 -15.05 1.17 2.12
CA PHE A 62 -15.45 0.47 3.34
C PHE A 62 -14.77 -0.89 3.44
N VAL A 63 -14.25 -1.18 4.61
CA VAL A 63 -13.70 -2.48 5.03
C VAL A 63 -14.33 -2.86 6.37
N THR A 64 -14.45 -4.14 6.64
CA THR A 64 -15.07 -4.63 7.87
C THR A 64 -14.03 -5.25 8.79
N LEU A 65 -13.99 -4.80 10.06
CA LEU A 65 -13.14 -5.35 11.11
C LEU A 65 -14.01 -5.88 12.22
N ARG A 66 -14.05 -7.21 12.43
CA ARG A 66 -14.90 -7.87 13.42
C ARG A 66 -16.39 -7.46 13.34
N GLY A 67 -16.91 -7.26 12.15
CA GLY A 67 -18.29 -6.81 11.95
C GLY A 67 -18.48 -5.29 11.97
N GLU A 68 -17.49 -4.51 12.44
CA GLU A 68 -17.58 -3.05 12.46
C GLU A 68 -17.07 -2.42 11.16
N PRO A 69 -17.75 -1.39 10.62
CA PRO A 69 -17.33 -0.69 9.44
C PRO A 69 -16.14 0.26 9.73
N TYR A 70 -15.14 0.20 8.90
CA TYR A 70 -14.02 1.12 8.83
C TYR A 70 -13.88 1.66 7.41
N LEU A 71 -13.14 2.74 7.25
CA LEU A 71 -12.80 3.32 5.96
C LEU A 71 -11.31 3.19 5.73
N LEU A 72 -10.97 2.66 4.58
CA LEU A 72 -9.62 2.56 4.09
C LEU A 72 -9.38 3.68 3.08
N TRP A 73 -8.74 4.74 3.53
CA TRP A 73 -8.31 5.87 2.73
C TRP A 73 -7.03 5.51 1.98
N ARG A 74 -6.98 5.77 0.68
CA ARG A 74 -5.83 5.49 -0.15
C ARG A 74 -5.53 6.65 -1.09
N ALA A 75 -4.24 6.95 -1.25
CA ALA A 75 -3.73 7.86 -2.26
C ALA A 75 -2.79 7.12 -3.20
N VAL A 76 -2.97 7.34 -4.49
CA VAL A 76 -2.08 6.85 -5.55
C VAL A 76 -1.73 8.00 -6.48
N ASP A 77 -0.57 7.93 -7.14
CA ASP A 77 -0.25 8.87 -8.20
C ASP A 77 -0.88 8.49 -9.55
N GLN A 78 -0.69 9.32 -10.58
CA GLN A 78 -1.20 9.06 -11.93
C GLN A 78 -0.62 7.80 -12.60
N HIS A 79 0.39 7.19 -12.02
CA HIS A 79 0.99 5.94 -12.49
C HIS A 79 0.49 4.72 -11.70
N GLY A 80 -0.38 4.95 -10.70
CA GLY A 80 -0.91 3.93 -9.82
C GLY A 80 0.02 3.53 -8.67
N ALA A 81 1.12 4.28 -8.45
CA ALA A 81 1.99 4.03 -7.31
C ALA A 81 1.30 4.50 -6.02
N GLU A 82 1.19 3.61 -5.04
CA GLU A 82 0.62 3.94 -3.73
C GLU A 82 1.50 4.94 -2.98
N LEU A 83 0.95 6.08 -2.64
CA LEU A 83 1.59 7.12 -1.86
C LEU A 83 1.46 6.80 -0.38
N ASP A 84 0.23 6.66 0.09
CA ASP A 84 -0.04 6.20 1.45
C ASP A 84 -1.44 5.60 1.57
N ILE A 85 -1.70 4.97 2.73
CA ILE A 85 -2.95 4.32 3.09
C ILE A 85 -3.24 4.55 4.57
N LEU A 86 -4.50 4.82 4.92
CA LEU A 86 -4.91 5.06 6.30
C LEU A 86 -6.26 4.43 6.60
N LEU A 87 -6.31 3.64 7.68
CA LEU A 87 -7.54 3.03 8.18
C LEU A 87 -8.15 3.92 9.27
N GLN A 88 -9.41 4.30 9.11
CA GLN A 88 -10.11 5.19 10.06
C GLN A 88 -11.57 4.78 10.21
N LYS A 89 -12.20 5.12 11.37
CA LYS A 89 -13.65 4.92 11.59
C LYS A 89 -14.52 6.01 10.95
N ARG A 90 -13.98 7.21 10.74
CA ARG A 90 -14.77 8.38 10.33
C ARG A 90 -14.46 8.81 8.90
N ARG A 91 -15.50 9.44 8.27
CA ARG A 91 -15.46 10.03 6.92
C ARG A 91 -15.71 11.54 6.98
N ASP A 92 -15.16 12.20 7.99
CA ASP A 92 -15.34 13.62 8.24
C ASP A 92 -14.12 14.45 7.78
N LYS A 93 -14.23 15.78 7.92
CA LYS A 93 -13.16 16.73 7.60
C LYS A 93 -11.86 16.43 8.37
N ALA A 94 -11.96 16.06 9.66
CA ALA A 94 -10.80 15.77 10.48
C ALA A 94 -10.09 14.50 10.00
N ALA A 95 -10.84 13.46 9.58
CA ALA A 95 -10.28 12.26 9.00
C ALA A 95 -9.57 12.54 7.65
N ALA A 96 -10.17 13.34 6.77
CA ALA A 96 -9.57 13.77 5.52
C ALA A 96 -8.29 14.59 5.76
N LYS A 97 -8.30 15.50 6.75
CA LYS A 97 -7.13 16.30 7.12
C LYS A 97 -5.96 15.45 7.60
N ARG A 98 -6.21 14.48 8.51
CA ARG A 98 -5.19 13.52 8.96
C ARG A 98 -4.60 12.74 7.78
N PHE A 99 -5.46 12.32 6.86
CA PHE A 99 -5.01 11.59 5.69
C PHE A 99 -4.13 12.44 4.76
N PHE A 100 -4.54 13.67 4.44
CA PHE A 100 -3.71 14.60 3.65
C PHE A 100 -2.34 14.86 4.30
N GLN A 101 -2.31 15.13 5.61
CA GLN A 101 -1.07 15.35 6.35
C GLN A 101 -0.14 14.13 6.27
N ARG A 102 -0.71 12.94 6.38
CA ARG A 102 0.04 11.69 6.27
C ARG A 102 0.60 11.47 4.86
N VAL A 103 -0.18 11.73 3.81
CA VAL A 103 0.30 11.62 2.43
C VAL A 103 1.39 12.64 2.15
N LEU A 104 1.24 13.89 2.60
CA LEU A 104 2.26 14.92 2.46
C LEU A 104 3.57 14.54 3.18
N ALA A 105 3.48 13.99 4.38
CA ALA A 105 4.66 13.52 5.12
C ALA A 105 5.38 12.35 4.43
N SER A 106 4.68 11.56 3.61
CA SER A 106 5.26 10.46 2.85
C SER A 106 5.85 10.88 1.50
N CYS A 107 5.64 12.13 1.08
CA CYS A 107 6.08 12.68 -0.20
C CYS A 107 7.00 13.88 0.01
N VAL A 108 8.03 14.01 -0.83
CA VAL A 108 8.99 15.14 -0.74
C VAL A 108 8.35 16.46 -1.18
N GLU A 109 7.41 16.41 -2.13
CA GLU A 109 6.79 17.58 -2.74
C GLU A 109 5.25 17.43 -2.78
N ALA A 110 4.53 18.54 -2.61
CA ALA A 110 3.09 18.59 -2.82
C ALA A 110 2.75 18.37 -4.31
N PRO A 111 1.58 17.80 -4.64
CA PRO A 111 1.18 17.60 -6.02
C PRO A 111 0.76 18.91 -6.68
N ARG A 112 0.73 18.93 -8.01
CA ARG A 112 0.08 20.02 -8.77
C ARG A 112 -1.44 19.87 -8.80
N LYS A 113 -1.92 18.62 -8.70
CA LYS A 113 -3.34 18.29 -8.82
C LYS A 113 -3.73 17.18 -7.86
N ILE A 114 -4.88 17.32 -7.22
CA ILE A 114 -5.56 16.28 -6.46
C ILE A 114 -6.86 15.93 -7.17
N VAL A 115 -7.14 14.66 -7.32
CA VAL A 115 -8.37 14.10 -7.90
C VAL A 115 -9.08 13.30 -6.83
N THR A 116 -10.34 13.63 -6.55
CA THR A 116 -11.18 12.90 -5.59
C THR A 116 -12.58 12.73 -6.16
N ASP A 117 -13.40 11.92 -5.49
CA ASP A 117 -14.84 11.96 -5.66
C ASP A 117 -15.42 13.29 -5.11
N GLN A 118 -16.75 13.41 -5.08
CA GLN A 118 -17.46 14.60 -4.61
C GLN A 118 -17.63 14.67 -3.09
N LEU A 119 -16.88 13.90 -2.31
CA LEU A 119 -16.95 13.92 -0.85
C LEU A 119 -16.54 15.30 -0.31
N ARG A 120 -17.48 15.97 0.37
CA ARG A 120 -17.31 17.33 0.90
C ARG A 120 -16.17 17.50 1.92
N SER A 121 -15.77 16.42 2.57
CA SER A 121 -14.67 16.45 3.54
C SER A 121 -13.30 16.75 2.91
N TYR A 122 -13.07 16.37 1.65
CA TYR A 122 -11.81 16.64 0.96
C TYR A 122 -11.55 18.14 0.74
N PRO A 123 -12.45 18.91 0.10
CA PRO A 123 -12.22 20.35 -0.09
C PRO A 123 -12.14 21.10 1.24
N ALA A 124 -12.97 20.74 2.22
CA ALA A 124 -12.97 21.37 3.54
C ALA A 124 -11.65 21.11 4.30
N ALA A 125 -11.09 19.90 4.19
CA ALA A 125 -9.80 19.57 4.79
C ALA A 125 -8.62 20.22 4.05
N LYS A 126 -8.68 20.26 2.70
CA LYS A 126 -7.66 20.88 1.86
C LYS A 126 -7.49 22.37 2.19
N ALA A 127 -8.58 23.10 2.41
CA ALA A 127 -8.57 24.54 2.73
C ALA A 127 -7.80 24.86 4.03
N GLU A 128 -7.68 23.89 4.95
CA GLU A 128 -6.96 24.07 6.22
C GLU A 128 -5.47 23.67 6.15
N ILE A 129 -4.97 23.27 4.99
CA ILE A 129 -3.59 22.80 4.84
C ILE A 129 -2.83 23.76 3.91
N PRO A 130 -1.95 24.63 4.45
CA PRO A 130 -1.24 25.63 3.65
C PRO A 130 -0.46 25.05 2.48
N ALA A 131 0.18 23.89 2.66
CA ALA A 131 0.92 23.20 1.62
C ALA A 131 0.03 22.79 0.40
N LEU A 132 -1.27 22.74 0.56
CA LEU A 132 -2.23 22.41 -0.50
C LEU A 132 -2.98 23.64 -1.05
N ALA A 133 -2.69 24.87 -0.60
CA ALA A 133 -3.42 26.08 -1.00
C ALA A 133 -3.46 26.25 -2.52
N HIS A 134 -2.32 26.10 -3.19
CA HIS A 134 -2.19 26.30 -4.65
C HIS A 134 -2.42 25.02 -5.47
N VAL A 135 -2.74 23.90 -4.83
CA VAL A 135 -2.97 22.62 -5.51
C VAL A 135 -4.35 22.62 -6.16
N LYS A 136 -4.42 22.34 -7.46
CA LYS A 136 -5.69 22.20 -8.18
C LYS A 136 -6.47 21.01 -7.67
N HIS A 137 -7.72 21.22 -7.24
CA HIS A 137 -8.63 20.13 -6.86
C HIS A 137 -9.60 19.84 -8.01
N VAL A 138 -9.65 18.59 -8.43
CA VAL A 138 -10.52 18.12 -9.51
C VAL A 138 -11.47 17.08 -8.94
N PHE A 139 -12.76 17.34 -9.09
CA PHE A 139 -13.81 16.42 -8.70
C PHE A 139 -14.21 15.56 -9.88
N VAL A 140 -14.31 14.26 -9.66
CA VAL A 140 -14.79 13.32 -10.67
C VAL A 140 -16.07 12.67 -10.18
N LYS A 141 -17.06 12.53 -11.07
CA LYS A 141 -18.25 11.75 -10.77
C LYS A 141 -17.86 10.26 -10.71
N ALA A 142 -18.43 9.50 -9.77
CA ALA A 142 -18.15 8.09 -9.57
C ALA A 142 -18.30 7.23 -10.85
N ARG A 143 -19.07 7.69 -11.85
CA ARG A 143 -19.27 7.02 -13.15
C ARG A 143 -18.21 7.35 -14.21
N THR A 144 -17.32 8.29 -13.98
CA THR A 144 -16.30 8.66 -14.97
C THR A 144 -15.03 7.85 -14.74
N ARG A 145 -14.54 7.18 -15.78
CA ARG A 145 -13.33 6.32 -15.76
C ARG A 145 -12.04 7.03 -15.26
N ILE A 146 -12.14 8.31 -14.91
CA ILE A 146 -10.99 9.14 -14.52
C ILE A 146 -10.48 8.79 -13.11
N ASN A 147 -11.31 8.22 -12.23
CA ASN A 147 -10.88 7.75 -10.90
C ASN A 147 -10.55 6.25 -10.85
N ASN A 148 -10.56 5.56 -12.00
CA ASN A 148 -10.24 4.12 -12.08
C ASN A 148 -8.89 3.77 -11.43
N TRP A 149 -7.94 4.72 -11.36
CA TRP A 149 -6.66 4.48 -10.71
C TRP A 149 -6.81 4.23 -9.22
N ALA A 150 -7.60 5.06 -8.53
CA ALA A 150 -7.86 4.88 -7.11
C ALA A 150 -8.77 3.65 -6.87
N GLU A 151 -9.87 3.50 -7.61
CA GLU A 151 -10.78 2.36 -7.50
C GLU A 151 -10.08 1.02 -7.76
N ASN A 152 -9.31 0.90 -8.84
CA ASN A 152 -8.56 -0.31 -9.16
C ASN A 152 -7.45 -0.60 -8.15
N SER A 153 -6.94 0.43 -7.47
CA SER A 153 -5.91 0.27 -6.43
C SER A 153 -6.42 -0.48 -5.20
N HIS A 154 -7.74 -0.46 -4.95
CA HIS A 154 -8.36 -1.19 -3.84
C HIS A 154 -8.56 -2.68 -4.11
N GLN A 155 -8.67 -3.10 -5.38
CA GLN A 155 -8.94 -4.48 -5.75
C GLN A 155 -7.98 -5.50 -5.08
N PRO A 156 -6.65 -5.33 -5.12
CA PRO A 156 -5.75 -6.27 -4.49
C PRO A 156 -5.91 -6.38 -2.97
N THR A 157 -6.29 -5.27 -2.32
CA THR A 157 -6.56 -5.26 -0.89
C THR A 157 -7.82 -6.03 -0.56
N ARG A 158 -8.90 -5.84 -1.33
CA ARG A 158 -10.16 -6.60 -1.16
C ARG A 158 -9.97 -8.10 -1.41
N GLU A 159 -9.16 -8.47 -2.40
CA GLU A 159 -8.82 -9.87 -2.65
C GLU A 159 -8.06 -10.47 -1.46
N ARG A 160 -7.09 -9.72 -0.92
CA ARG A 160 -6.30 -10.17 0.23
C ARG A 160 -7.14 -10.26 1.50
N GLU A 161 -7.99 -9.28 1.76
CA GLU A 161 -8.95 -9.27 2.88
C GLU A 161 -9.85 -10.52 2.85
N ARG A 162 -10.43 -10.84 1.68
CA ARG A 162 -11.25 -12.05 1.52
C ARG A 162 -10.47 -13.32 1.81
N ARG A 163 -9.22 -13.44 1.33
CA ARG A 163 -8.33 -14.58 1.59
C ARG A 163 -7.98 -14.72 3.07
N MET A 164 -7.82 -13.61 3.77
CA MET A 164 -7.55 -13.58 5.22
C MET A 164 -8.81 -13.75 6.07
N ARG A 165 -9.99 -13.88 5.45
CA ARG A 165 -11.30 -13.92 6.12
C ARG A 165 -11.56 -12.67 6.98
N GLY A 166 -11.21 -11.49 6.42
CA GLY A 166 -11.36 -10.19 7.06
C GLY A 166 -10.18 -9.80 7.97
N PHE A 167 -10.12 -8.53 8.28
CA PHE A 167 -9.21 -7.98 9.29
C PHE A 167 -9.89 -8.04 10.67
N ARG A 168 -9.08 -8.21 11.72
CA ARG A 168 -9.62 -8.35 13.08
C ARG A 168 -9.23 -7.21 14.01
N ASP A 169 -8.06 -6.66 13.84
CA ASP A 169 -7.50 -5.62 14.70
C ASP A 169 -7.07 -4.41 13.85
N PRO A 170 -7.46 -3.18 14.22
CA PRO A 170 -7.19 -1.99 13.41
C PRO A 170 -5.70 -1.67 13.27
N GLU A 171 -4.92 -1.83 14.34
CA GLU A 171 -3.49 -1.49 14.33
C GLU A 171 -2.71 -2.49 13.47
N ARG A 172 -2.99 -3.79 13.63
CA ARG A 172 -2.41 -4.85 12.80
C ARG A 172 -2.86 -4.74 11.34
N ALA A 173 -4.11 -4.39 11.08
CA ALA A 173 -4.61 -4.15 9.75
C ALA A 173 -3.88 -2.96 9.11
N GLN A 174 -3.69 -1.85 9.83
CA GLN A 174 -2.94 -0.69 9.36
C GLN A 174 -1.48 -1.06 9.05
N ALA A 175 -0.79 -1.74 9.96
CA ALA A 175 0.60 -2.17 9.77
C ALA A 175 0.75 -3.10 8.56
N PHE A 176 -0.15 -4.09 8.42
CA PHE A 176 -0.19 -4.97 7.27
C PHE A 176 -0.40 -4.20 5.97
N LEU A 177 -1.42 -3.33 5.90
CA LEU A 177 -1.77 -2.58 4.71
C LEU A 177 -0.67 -1.61 4.28
N SER A 178 -0.02 -0.94 5.24
CA SER A 178 1.12 -0.06 4.99
C SER A 178 2.33 -0.78 4.38
N SER A 179 2.45 -2.09 4.63
CA SER A 179 3.52 -2.93 4.07
C SER A 179 3.11 -3.61 2.77
N PHE A 180 1.85 -4.04 2.67
CA PHE A 180 1.32 -4.85 1.57
C PHE A 180 1.38 -4.12 0.23
N GLY A 181 0.86 -2.89 0.15
CA GLY A 181 0.83 -2.10 -1.08
C GLY A 181 2.23 -1.91 -1.69
N PRO A 182 3.18 -1.31 -0.97
CA PRO A 182 4.52 -1.08 -1.46
C PRO A 182 5.26 -2.34 -1.91
N ILE A 183 5.26 -3.39 -1.07
CA ILE A 183 5.98 -4.63 -1.38
C ILE A 183 5.35 -5.34 -2.58
N ARG A 184 4.02 -5.44 -2.62
CA ARG A 184 3.32 -6.04 -3.76
C ARG A 184 3.60 -5.28 -5.06
N GLN A 185 3.48 -3.95 -5.03
CA GLN A 185 3.72 -3.09 -6.21
C GLN A 185 5.16 -3.18 -6.72
N HIS A 186 6.14 -3.40 -5.84
CA HIS A 186 7.53 -3.61 -6.26
C HIS A 186 7.65 -4.77 -7.27
N PHE A 187 6.86 -5.84 -7.11
CA PHE A 187 6.88 -7.01 -7.99
C PHE A 187 5.77 -6.98 -9.06
N ALA A 188 4.87 -5.99 -9.06
CA ALA A 188 3.77 -5.90 -10.00
C ALA A 188 4.28 -5.41 -11.37
N LEU A 189 4.51 -6.35 -12.27
CA LEU A 189 4.83 -6.10 -13.67
C LEU A 189 3.57 -6.34 -14.52
N LYS A 190 3.35 -5.48 -15.53
CA LYS A 190 2.25 -5.64 -16.51
C LYS A 190 2.58 -6.79 -17.48
N ARG A 191 2.51 -8.03 -16.98
CA ARG A 191 2.92 -9.23 -17.71
C ARG A 191 2.27 -9.37 -19.09
N HIS A 192 1.00 -8.97 -19.21
CA HIS A 192 0.24 -9.02 -20.46
C HIS A 192 0.76 -8.08 -21.55
N LEU A 193 1.59 -7.08 -21.19
CA LEU A 193 2.23 -6.15 -22.12
C LEU A 193 3.69 -6.50 -22.41
N LEU A 194 4.23 -7.56 -21.82
CA LEU A 194 5.64 -7.90 -21.89
C LEU A 194 5.85 -9.27 -22.54
N ARG A 195 6.78 -9.35 -23.48
CA ARG A 195 7.29 -10.64 -23.97
C ARG A 195 7.93 -11.41 -22.82
N ALA A 196 7.84 -12.74 -22.83
CA ALA A 196 8.30 -13.61 -21.74
C ALA A 196 9.77 -13.36 -21.33
N ALA A 197 10.66 -13.15 -22.30
CA ALA A 197 12.07 -12.87 -22.02
C ALA A 197 12.25 -11.52 -21.27
N LEU A 198 11.56 -10.47 -21.73
CA LEU A 198 11.63 -9.15 -21.11
C LEU A 198 10.99 -9.18 -19.70
N TYR A 199 9.86 -9.89 -19.53
CA TYR A 199 9.25 -10.09 -18.23
C TYR A 199 10.23 -10.74 -17.24
N ARG A 200 10.90 -11.84 -17.64
CA ARG A 200 11.90 -12.52 -16.79
C ARG A 200 13.06 -11.59 -16.44
N LYS A 201 13.59 -10.84 -17.42
CA LYS A 201 14.67 -9.88 -17.19
C LYS A 201 14.28 -8.77 -16.20
N GLN A 202 13.08 -8.22 -16.33
CA GLN A 202 12.57 -7.21 -15.40
C GLN A 202 12.31 -7.80 -14.00
N LEU A 203 11.77 -9.01 -13.94
CA LEU A 203 11.53 -9.69 -12.67
C LEU A 203 12.84 -10.01 -11.93
N ALA A 204 13.87 -10.45 -12.63
CA ALA A 204 15.20 -10.66 -12.05
C ALA A 204 15.74 -9.38 -11.40
N ARG A 205 15.66 -8.23 -12.11
CA ARG A 205 16.05 -6.94 -11.55
C ARG A 205 15.27 -6.57 -10.28
N ARG A 206 13.97 -6.95 -10.20
CA ARG A 206 13.17 -6.75 -8.98
C ARG A 206 13.65 -7.64 -7.83
N PHE A 207 14.08 -8.85 -8.12
CA PHE A 207 14.68 -9.72 -7.11
C PHE A 207 16.03 -9.18 -6.63
N ASP A 208 16.91 -8.73 -7.52
CA ASP A 208 18.20 -8.14 -7.15
C ASP A 208 18.00 -6.89 -6.26
N ALA A 209 17.06 -6.02 -6.63
CA ALA A 209 16.70 -4.87 -5.80
C ALA A 209 16.13 -5.30 -4.45
N TRP A 210 15.26 -6.34 -4.42
CA TRP A 210 14.72 -6.88 -3.19
C TRP A 210 15.80 -7.43 -2.26
N HIS A 211 16.81 -8.13 -2.78
CA HIS A 211 17.94 -8.61 -1.97
C HIS A 211 18.64 -7.44 -1.27
N ARG A 212 18.97 -6.37 -2.00
CA ARG A 212 19.55 -5.16 -1.40
C ARG A 212 18.65 -4.51 -0.34
N PHE A 213 17.32 -4.49 -0.52
CA PHE A 213 16.38 -3.94 0.46
C PHE A 213 16.27 -4.80 1.72
N THR A 214 16.56 -6.08 1.64
CA THR A 214 16.44 -7.03 2.73
C THR A 214 17.78 -7.43 3.35
N GLU A 215 18.89 -6.90 2.85
CA GLU A 215 20.18 -7.03 3.51
C GLU A 215 20.12 -6.38 4.89
N ILE A 216 20.31 -7.20 5.90
CA ILE A 216 20.40 -6.76 7.29
C ILE A 216 21.87 -6.40 7.52
N THR A 217 22.22 -5.14 7.18
CA THR A 217 23.52 -4.56 7.51
C THR A 217 23.43 -3.97 8.92
N GLY A 218 23.86 -4.70 9.92
CA GLY A 218 23.87 -4.24 11.31
C GLY A 218 23.93 -5.40 12.30
N ASP A 219 24.45 -5.12 13.48
CA ASP A 219 24.51 -6.06 14.59
C ASP A 219 23.12 -6.63 14.89
N PRO A 220 22.95 -7.97 14.94
CA PRO A 220 21.69 -8.62 15.26
C PRO A 220 21.10 -8.20 16.62
N SER A 221 21.91 -7.64 17.50
CA SER A 221 21.51 -7.17 18.85
C SER A 221 20.84 -5.80 18.88
N SER A 222 20.78 -5.07 17.77
CA SER A 222 20.17 -3.73 17.69
C SER A 222 18.71 -3.71 17.20
N PHE A 223 18.01 -4.87 17.17
CA PHE A 223 16.61 -4.97 16.73
C PHE A 223 15.71 -5.53 17.82
#